data_4427d3b218562ce770493befa25a6247
#
_entry.id   4427d3b218562ce770493befa25a6247
#
_cell.length_a   1.000
_cell.length_b   1.000
_cell.length_c   1.000
_cell.angle_alpha   90.00
_cell.angle_beta   90.00
_cell.angle_gamma   90.00
#
_symmetry.space_group_name_H-M   'P 1'
#
loop_
_entity.id
_entity.type
_entity.pdbx_description
1 polymer ?
#
loop_
_entity_poly.entity_id
_entity_poly.type
_entity_poly.pdbx_seq_one_letter_code
_entity_poly.pdbx_strand_id
1 'polypeptide(L)'
;EEPKLXQXKILTCTKLQNRKSEFRNYIFFKQEKDLVTADYHGGQIRYGKIIALLQNEKLVLLYQCVTNGGLLKAGKAVAKVSYTKNQKIRLKMNWEWITGEISKGESEYIEI
;
A
#
# COMPACT_ATOMS: atom_id res chain seq x y z
N GLU A 1 18.46 -7.92 -9.03
CA GLU A 1 17.77 -6.81 -9.69
C GLU A 1 16.56 -6.41 -8.88
N GLU A 2 16.39 -5.12 -8.65
CA GLU A 2 15.30 -4.66 -7.80
C GLU A 2 13.96 -4.81 -8.52
N PRO A 3 12.90 -5.10 -7.78
CA PRO A 3 11.57 -5.12 -8.38
C PRO A 3 11.22 -3.73 -8.93
N LYS A 4 10.38 -3.70 -9.97
CA LYS A 4 9.92 -2.46 -10.56
C LYS A 4 8.41 -2.37 -10.37
N LEU A 5 8.00 -1.25 -9.80
CA LEU A 5 6.58 -0.96 -9.64
C LEU A 5 6.19 0.00 -10.72
N UNK A 6 6.25 -0.44 -11.81
CA UNK A 6 6.05 0.32 -12.91
C UNK A 6 5.07 1.33 -12.70
N GLN A 7 5.19 1.93 -13.50
CA GLN A 7 4.21 2.99 -13.64
C GLN A 7 2.83 2.40 -13.86
N UNK A 8 2.20 2.99 -13.14
CA UNK A 8 0.93 2.70 -13.41
C UNK A 8 0.51 1.37 -12.96
N LYS A 9 1.11 1.05 -12.15
CA LYS A 9 0.65 -0.22 -11.60
C LYS A 9 -0.48 0.04 -10.62
N ILE A 10 -1.50 -0.72 -10.76
CA ILE A 10 -2.67 -0.61 -9.89
C ILE A 10 -2.76 -1.89 -9.06
N LEU A 11 -2.77 -1.74 -7.74
CA LEU A 11 -2.89 -2.87 -6.83
C LEU A 11 -4.16 -2.73 -6.03
N THR A 12 -4.73 -3.84 -5.66
CA THR A 12 -5.92 -3.85 -4.82
C THR A 12 -5.69 -4.77 -3.63
N CYS A 13 -6.33 -4.43 -2.53
CA CYS A 13 -6.20 -5.21 -1.31
C CYS A 13 -6.96 -6.51 -1.47
N THR A 14 -6.26 -7.63 -1.32
CA THR A 14 -6.87 -8.94 -1.43
C THR A 14 -7.04 -9.61 -0.08
N LYS A 15 -6.21 -9.22 0.89
CA LYS A 15 -6.30 -9.80 2.22
C LYS A 15 -6.05 -8.72 3.25
N LEU A 16 -6.83 -8.76 4.31
CA LEU A 16 -6.66 -7.90 5.47
C LEU A 16 -6.63 -8.81 6.68
N GLN A 17 -5.53 -8.78 7.44
CA GLN A 17 -5.34 -9.64 8.61
C GLN A 17 -5.52 -11.11 8.25
N ASN A 18 -4.92 -11.53 7.13
CA ASN A 18 -5.00 -12.90 6.63
C ASN A 18 -6.39 -13.36 6.25
N ARG A 19 -7.31 -12.45 6.10
CA ARG A 19 -8.67 -12.76 5.64
C ARG A 19 -8.88 -12.14 4.28
N LYS A 20 -9.67 -12.80 3.46
CA LYS A 20 -10.03 -12.24 2.16
C LYS A 20 -10.74 -10.92 2.38
N SER A 21 -10.25 -9.87 1.74
CA SER A 21 -10.81 -8.54 1.92
C SER A 21 -11.95 -8.31 0.94
N GLU A 22 -13.05 -7.78 1.45
CA GLU A 22 -14.16 -7.35 0.61
C GLU A 22 -14.10 -5.86 0.32
N PHE A 23 -13.21 -5.14 0.99
CA PHE A 23 -13.00 -3.74 0.69
C PHE A 23 -12.11 -3.61 -0.53
N ARG A 24 -12.38 -2.60 -1.34
CA ARG A 24 -11.65 -2.37 -2.56
C ARG A 24 -10.80 -1.14 -2.44
N ASN A 25 -9.64 -1.29 -1.82
CA ASN A 25 -8.62 -0.24 -1.81
C ASN A 25 -7.77 -0.40 -3.06
N TYR A 26 -7.54 0.71 -3.73
CA TYR A 26 -6.72 0.73 -4.93
C TYR A 26 -5.53 1.63 -4.71
N ILE A 27 -4.36 1.14 -5.07
CA ILE A 27 -3.12 1.91 -4.95
C ILE A 27 -2.55 2.08 -6.35
N PHE A 28 -2.33 3.33 -6.74
CA PHE A 28 -1.85 3.70 -8.06
C PHE A 28 -0.40 4.15 -7.91
N PHE A 29 0.53 3.29 -8.28
CA PHE A 29 1.96 3.49 -8.02
C PHE A 29 2.66 4.16 -9.17
N LYS A 30 3.64 4.98 -8.81
CA LYS A 30 4.66 5.50 -9.71
C LYS A 30 6.02 5.25 -9.09
N GLN A 31 7.00 4.94 -9.92
CA GLN A 31 8.34 4.67 -9.43
C GLN A 31 9.35 5.44 -10.25
N GLU A 32 10.29 6.07 -9.55
CA GLU A 32 11.43 6.71 -10.17
C GLU A 32 12.65 6.30 -9.37
N LYS A 33 13.41 5.35 -9.93
CA LYS A 33 14.54 4.75 -9.22
C LYS A 33 14.03 4.13 -7.91
N ASP A 34 14.58 4.53 -6.77
CA ASP A 34 14.12 3.98 -5.51
C ASP A 34 12.98 4.75 -4.88
N LEU A 35 12.59 5.87 -5.47
CA LEU A 35 11.47 6.65 -4.94
C LEU A 35 10.16 6.12 -5.52
N VAL A 36 9.26 5.76 -4.63
CA VAL A 36 7.96 5.25 -5.02
C VAL A 36 6.91 6.15 -4.39
N THR A 37 5.97 6.61 -5.20
CA THR A 37 4.85 7.39 -4.71
C THR A 37 3.56 6.74 -5.16
N ALA A 38 2.48 7.08 -4.46
CA ALA A 38 1.21 6.49 -4.84
C ALA A 38 0.05 7.33 -4.36
N ASP A 39 -1.03 7.27 -5.11
CA ASP A 39 -2.34 7.71 -4.67
C ASP A 39 -3.13 6.46 -4.32
N TYR A 40 -3.96 6.54 -3.27
CA TYR A 40 -4.80 5.41 -3.00
C TYR A 40 -6.15 5.85 -2.48
N HIS A 41 -7.15 5.00 -2.68
CA HIS A 41 -8.50 5.26 -2.23
C HIS A 41 -9.27 3.96 -2.22
N GLY A 42 -10.47 4.02 -1.69
CA GLY A 42 -11.35 2.87 -1.64
C GLY A 42 -11.57 2.41 -0.21
N GLY A 43 -12.56 1.56 -0.03
CA GLY A 43 -12.93 1.15 1.31
C GLY A 43 -13.33 2.36 2.13
N GLN A 44 -12.65 2.57 3.24
CA GLN A 44 -12.93 3.72 4.10
C GLN A 44 -12.06 4.92 3.80
N ILE A 45 -11.24 4.85 2.77
CA ILE A 45 -10.28 5.91 2.42
C ILE A 45 -10.85 6.72 1.27
N ARG A 46 -11.10 7.99 1.54
CA ARG A 46 -11.55 8.90 0.51
C ARG A 46 -10.41 9.30 -0.41
N TYR A 47 -9.23 9.55 0.17
CA TYR A 47 -8.06 9.93 -0.59
C TYR A 47 -6.82 9.76 0.27
N GLY A 48 -5.79 9.17 -0.30
CA GLY A 48 -4.53 9.01 0.40
C GLY A 48 -3.33 9.17 -0.50
N LYS A 49 -2.21 9.49 0.12
CA LYS A 49 -0.92 9.66 -0.54
C LYS A 49 0.13 8.83 0.17
N ILE A 50 0.97 8.19 -0.61
CA ILE A 50 2.07 7.38 -0.09
C ILE A 50 3.37 7.91 -0.67
N ILE A 51 4.38 8.03 0.18
CA ILE A 51 5.76 8.24 -0.24
C ILE A 51 6.56 7.09 0.34
N ALA A 52 7.35 6.44 -0.50
CA ALA A 52 8.05 5.24 -0.08
C ALA A 52 9.43 5.17 -0.72
N LEU A 53 10.31 4.43 -0.08
CA LEU A 53 11.60 4.07 -0.63
C LEU A 53 11.64 2.57 -0.85
N LEU A 54 12.11 2.18 -2.02
CA LEU A 54 12.32 0.76 -2.33
C LEU A 54 13.76 0.42 -2.00
N GLN A 55 13.93 -0.49 -1.05
CA GLN A 55 15.24 -0.90 -0.58
C GLN A 55 15.31 -2.41 -0.69
N ASN A 56 16.03 -2.87 -1.70
CA ASN A 56 16.05 -4.29 -2.02
C ASN A 56 14.63 -4.72 -2.35
N GLU A 57 14.07 -5.66 -1.62
CA GLU A 57 12.73 -6.15 -1.90
C GLU A 57 11.71 -5.63 -0.90
N LYS A 58 12.01 -4.51 -0.26
CA LYS A 58 11.10 -3.92 0.72
C LYS A 58 10.77 -2.50 0.35
N LEU A 59 9.52 -2.14 0.58
CA LEU A 59 9.07 -0.75 0.53
C LEU A 59 8.91 -0.24 1.95
N VAL A 60 9.55 0.86 2.24
CA VAL A 60 9.34 1.54 3.52
C VAL A 60 8.46 2.74 3.22
N LEU A 61 7.25 2.73 3.76
CA LEU A 61 6.21 3.69 3.39
C LEU A 61 5.84 4.61 4.53
N LEU A 62 5.59 5.87 4.17
CA LEU A 62 4.84 6.78 5.00
C LEU A 62 3.61 7.21 4.21
N TYR A 63 2.48 7.30 4.89
CA TYR A 63 1.25 7.64 4.17
C TYR A 63 0.35 8.49 5.02
N GLN A 64 -0.52 9.25 4.33
CA GLN A 64 -1.55 10.03 4.98
C GLN A 64 -2.80 9.99 4.14
N CYS A 65 -3.92 10.15 4.79
CA CYS A 65 -5.19 10.03 4.09
C CYS A 65 -6.28 10.81 4.79
N VAL A 66 -7.37 10.98 4.05
CA VAL A 66 -8.62 11.47 4.60
C VAL A 66 -9.63 10.33 4.48
N THR A 67 -10.27 10.00 5.59
CA THR A 67 -11.27 8.95 5.57
C THR A 67 -12.59 9.48 5.03
N ASN A 68 -13.53 8.57 4.75
CA ASN A 68 -14.85 8.98 4.29
C ASN A 68 -15.57 9.82 5.35
N GLY A 69 -15.26 9.61 6.62
CA GLY A 69 -15.83 10.42 7.68
C GLY A 69 -15.14 11.76 7.89
N GLY A 70 -14.14 12.08 7.07
CA GLY A 70 -13.49 13.38 7.17
C GLY A 70 -12.33 13.46 8.12
N LEU A 71 -11.80 12.34 8.59
CA LEU A 71 -10.65 12.34 9.49
C LEU A 71 -9.35 12.33 8.68
N LEU A 72 -8.43 13.18 9.07
CA LEU A 72 -7.08 13.19 8.51
C LEU A 72 -6.21 12.29 9.37
N LYS A 73 -5.60 11.28 8.74
CA LYS A 73 -4.83 10.28 9.44
C LYS A 73 -3.50 10.07 8.76
N ALA A 74 -2.52 9.58 9.51
CA ALA A 74 -1.22 9.24 8.96
C ALA A 74 -0.74 7.93 9.56
N GLY A 75 0.09 7.24 8.78
CA GLY A 75 0.63 5.97 9.22
C GLY A 75 1.94 5.64 8.53
N LYS A 76 2.46 4.49 8.90
CA LYS A 76 3.69 3.98 8.31
C LYS A 76 3.55 2.48 8.08
N ALA A 77 4.35 1.96 7.18
CA ALA A 77 4.29 0.54 6.86
C ALA A 77 5.60 0.08 6.26
N VAL A 78 5.82 -1.22 6.35
CA VAL A 78 6.87 -1.88 5.61
C VAL A 78 6.19 -2.97 4.79
N ALA A 79 6.49 -3.01 3.50
CA ALA A 79 5.90 -3.99 2.61
C ALA A 79 6.99 -4.81 1.95
N LYS A 80 6.79 -6.12 1.92
CA LYS A 80 7.68 -7.00 1.17
C LYS A 80 7.14 -7.14 -0.23
N VAL A 81 8.01 -6.93 -1.22
CA VAL A 81 7.63 -6.99 -2.63
C VAL A 81 8.00 -8.37 -3.16
N SER A 82 7.05 -9.02 -3.79
CA SER A 82 7.28 -10.29 -4.45
C SER A 82 6.42 -10.38 -5.69
N TYR A 83 6.45 -11.51 -6.37
CA TYR A 83 5.69 -11.71 -7.58
C TYR A 83 4.87 -12.97 -7.46
N THR A 84 3.69 -12.95 -8.06
CA THR A 84 2.85 -14.13 -8.16
C THR A 84 3.40 -15.03 -9.28
N LYS A 85 2.78 -16.21 -9.42
CA LYS A 85 3.15 -17.10 -10.50
C LYS A 85 2.92 -16.44 -11.86
N ASN A 86 1.97 -15.54 -11.97
CA ASN A 86 1.67 -14.85 -13.21
C ASN A 86 2.48 -13.57 -13.38
N GLN A 87 3.52 -13.39 -12.59
CA GLN A 87 4.41 -12.24 -12.66
C GLN A 87 3.74 -10.94 -12.27
N LYS A 88 2.70 -11.01 -11.48
CA LYS A 88 2.06 -9.83 -10.94
C LYS A 88 2.70 -9.47 -9.61
N ILE A 89 2.74 -8.19 -9.31
CA ILE A 89 3.35 -7.71 -8.08
C ILE A 89 2.45 -8.03 -6.91
N ARG A 90 3.07 -8.53 -5.84
CA ARG A 90 2.40 -8.77 -4.57
C ARG A 90 3.12 -7.96 -3.49
N LEU A 91 2.34 -7.25 -2.68
CA LEU A 91 2.86 -6.55 -1.51
C LEU A 91 2.27 -7.16 -0.27
N LYS A 92 3.13 -7.66 0.61
CA LYS A 92 2.70 -8.06 1.95
C LYS A 92 3.11 -6.96 2.90
N MET A 93 2.14 -6.31 3.49
CA MET A 93 2.33 -5.04 4.16
C MET A 93 2.01 -5.17 5.65
N ASN A 94 2.92 -4.69 6.47
CA ASN A 94 2.68 -4.49 7.89
C ASN A 94 2.54 -2.99 8.11
N TRP A 95 1.36 -2.58 8.54
CA TRP A 95 1.05 -1.17 8.65
C TRP A 95 0.70 -0.79 10.07
N GLU A 96 0.82 0.49 10.34
CA GLU A 96 0.59 1.05 11.66
C GLU A 96 0.08 2.48 11.50
N TRP A 97 -1.04 2.78 12.13
CA TRP A 97 -1.50 4.16 12.20
C TRP A 97 -0.78 4.86 13.32
N ILE A 98 -0.31 6.08 13.06
CA ILE A 98 0.43 6.84 14.08
C ILE A 98 -0.32 8.08 14.54
N THR A 99 -1.52 8.32 14.03
CA THR A 99 -2.40 9.39 14.50
C THR A 99 -3.69 8.78 14.99
N GLY A 100 -4.40 9.54 15.80
CA GLY A 100 -5.65 9.08 16.34
C GLY A 100 -5.45 7.84 17.19
N GLU A 101 -6.36 6.91 17.08
CA GLU A 101 -6.23 5.66 17.79
C GLU A 101 -5.16 4.81 17.13
N ILE A 102 -4.12 4.51 17.86
CA ILE A 102 -2.99 3.77 17.31
C ILE A 102 -3.38 2.32 17.14
N SER A 103 -3.23 1.81 15.93
CA SER A 103 -3.51 0.43 15.62
C SER A 103 -2.56 -0.05 14.54
N LYS A 104 -2.43 -1.35 14.42
CA LYS A 104 -1.55 -1.93 13.41
C LYS A 104 -2.15 -3.23 12.90
N GLY A 105 -1.69 -3.64 11.73
CA GLY A 105 -2.19 -4.84 11.13
C GLY A 105 -1.40 -5.23 9.90
N GLU A 106 -1.96 -6.17 9.16
CA GLU A 106 -1.33 -6.73 7.97
C GLU A 106 -2.33 -6.70 6.83
N SER A 107 -1.80 -6.47 5.63
CA SER A 107 -2.60 -6.51 4.41
C SER A 107 -1.78 -7.11 3.29
N GLU A 108 -2.46 -7.61 2.30
CA GLU A 108 -1.83 -8.09 1.09
C GLU A 108 -2.48 -7.41 -0.10
N TYR A 109 -1.66 -6.88 -0.99
CA TYR A 109 -2.13 -6.23 -2.21
C TYR A 109 -1.55 -6.97 -3.41
N ILE A 110 -2.35 -7.09 -4.46
CA ILE A 110 -1.93 -7.75 -5.68
C ILE A 110 -2.27 -6.87 -6.86
N GLU A 111 -1.37 -6.83 -7.82
CA GLU A 111 -1.56 -6.09 -9.05
C GLU A 111 -2.76 -6.62 -9.82
N ILE A 112 -3.58 -5.70 -10.33
CA ILE A 112 -4.67 -6.10 -11.20
C ILE A 112 -4.26 -6.08 -12.64
#